data_a2b5a0080c97513155821c00e1f043d4
#
_entry.id   a2b5a0080c97513155821c00e1f043d4
#
_cell.length_a   1.000
_cell.length_b   1.000
_cell.length_c   1.000
_cell.angle_alpha   90.00
_cell.angle_beta   90.00
_cell.angle_gamma   90.00
#
_symmetry.space_group_name_H-M   'P 1'
#
loop_
_entity.id
_entity.type
_entity.pdbx_description
1 polymer ?
#
loop_
_entity_poly.entity_id
_entity_poly.type
_entity_poly.pdbx_seq_one_letter_code
_entity_poly.pdbx_strand_id
1 'polypeptide(L)'
;MPRPPLGYVLDDQIGFVLRQAQQRHTTLFAAEMIEGLTPTQWAALAKLREFGACSQNHLGRLTAMDAATIKGVIDRLTARGCTTARADPADARRLLVDLTDEGAALYDRVVPIAQAITEKTLEKLDAEERAMLMMLLRRLT
;
A
#
# COMPACT_ATOMS: atom_id res chain seq x y z
N MET A 1 25.97 -22.40 -23.59
CA MET A 1 26.76 -23.08 -22.55
C MET A 1 26.41 -22.53 -21.18
N PRO A 2 25.93 -23.35 -20.26
CA PRO A 2 25.77 -22.86 -18.89
C PRO A 2 27.15 -22.52 -18.32
N ARG A 3 27.25 -21.37 -17.69
CA ARG A 3 28.47 -21.00 -16.95
C ARG A 3 28.65 -21.95 -15.76
N PRO A 4 29.88 -22.22 -15.33
CA PRO A 4 30.09 -22.92 -14.08
C PRO A 4 29.38 -22.16 -12.94
N PRO A 5 28.90 -22.87 -11.91
CA PRO A 5 28.21 -22.24 -10.82
C PRO A 5 29.10 -21.17 -10.18
N LEU A 6 28.63 -19.95 -10.26
CA LEU A 6 29.20 -18.84 -9.50
C LEU A 6 28.79 -19.05 -8.04
N GLY A 7 29.65 -18.68 -7.11
CA GLY A 7 29.32 -18.77 -5.68
C GLY A 7 28.15 -17.87 -5.26
N TYR A 8 27.60 -17.06 -6.18
CA TYR A 8 26.46 -16.20 -5.99
C TYR A 8 25.50 -16.31 -7.18
N VAL A 9 24.26 -16.69 -6.92
CA VAL A 9 23.21 -16.80 -7.92
C VAL A 9 22.09 -15.83 -7.56
N LEU A 10 21.81 -14.88 -8.45
CA LEU A 10 20.82 -13.81 -8.20
C LEU A 10 19.42 -14.37 -7.95
N ASP A 11 19.03 -15.41 -8.70
CA ASP A 11 17.71 -16.03 -8.59
C ASP A 11 17.44 -16.64 -7.20
N ASP A 12 18.50 -16.92 -6.43
CA ASP A 12 18.40 -17.46 -5.07
C ASP A 12 18.39 -16.35 -3.99
N GLN A 13 18.47 -15.10 -4.39
CA GLN A 13 18.54 -13.98 -3.44
C GLN A 13 17.15 -13.44 -3.13
N ILE A 14 16.87 -13.24 -1.83
CA ILE A 14 15.55 -12.80 -1.36
C ILE A 14 15.15 -11.45 -1.94
N GLY A 15 16.07 -10.51 -2.06
CA GLY A 15 15.76 -9.18 -2.63
C GLY A 15 15.28 -9.26 -4.07
N PHE A 16 15.87 -10.14 -4.86
CA PHE A 16 15.46 -10.36 -6.25
C PHE A 16 14.10 -11.05 -6.35
N VAL A 17 13.86 -12.07 -5.55
CA VAL A 17 12.56 -12.79 -5.53
C VAL A 17 11.45 -11.85 -5.05
N LEU A 18 11.70 -11.03 -4.03
CA LEU A 18 10.74 -10.01 -3.58
C LEU A 18 10.42 -9.00 -4.68
N ARG A 19 11.45 -8.56 -5.43
CA ARG A 19 11.23 -7.65 -6.57
C ARG A 19 10.33 -8.29 -7.63
N GLN A 20 10.57 -9.55 -7.99
CA GLN A 20 9.74 -10.26 -8.97
C GLN A 20 8.29 -10.39 -8.49
N ALA A 21 8.09 -10.75 -7.23
CA ALA A 21 6.76 -10.84 -6.64
C ALA A 21 6.07 -9.45 -6.61
N GLN A 22 6.80 -8.40 -6.26
CA GLN A 22 6.28 -7.04 -6.25
C GLN A 22 5.90 -6.55 -7.65
N GLN A 23 6.71 -6.85 -8.68
CA GLN A 23 6.38 -6.50 -10.06
C GLN A 23 5.09 -7.18 -10.52
N ARG A 24 4.91 -8.46 -10.21
CA ARG A 24 3.67 -9.17 -10.53
C ARG A 24 2.47 -8.54 -9.82
N HIS A 25 2.60 -8.27 -8.54
CA HIS A 25 1.55 -7.63 -7.75
C HIS A 25 1.19 -6.25 -8.31
N THR A 26 2.18 -5.42 -8.64
CA THR A 26 1.98 -4.09 -9.21
C THR A 26 1.25 -4.17 -10.57
N THR A 27 1.60 -5.13 -11.40
CA THR A 27 0.93 -5.36 -12.70
C THR A 27 -0.53 -5.74 -12.50
N LEU A 28 -0.82 -6.67 -11.58
CA LEU A 28 -2.18 -7.06 -11.24
C LEU A 28 -2.98 -5.89 -10.67
N PHE A 29 -2.36 -5.11 -9.79
CA PHE A 29 -2.99 -3.92 -9.21
C PHE A 29 -3.39 -2.92 -10.29
N ALA A 30 -2.48 -2.58 -11.20
CA ALA A 30 -2.75 -1.64 -12.28
C ALA A 30 -3.84 -2.13 -13.23
N ALA A 31 -3.90 -3.45 -13.50
CA ALA A 31 -4.91 -4.03 -14.38
C ALA A 31 -6.33 -4.02 -13.77
N GLU A 32 -6.45 -4.16 -12.46
CA GLU A 32 -7.74 -4.32 -11.79
C GLU A 32 -8.24 -3.04 -11.11
N MET A 33 -7.33 -2.14 -10.70
CA MET A 33 -7.70 -0.95 -9.94
C MET A 33 -8.46 0.05 -10.80
N ILE A 34 -9.42 0.73 -10.17
CA ILE A 34 -10.27 1.75 -10.80
C ILE A 34 -9.78 3.18 -10.52
N GLU A 35 -10.25 4.11 -11.33
CA GLU A 35 -10.08 5.56 -11.16
C GLU A 35 -8.61 5.99 -11.03
N GLY A 36 -7.69 5.21 -11.58
CA GLY A 36 -6.26 5.55 -11.57
C GLY A 36 -5.62 5.56 -10.18
N LEU A 37 -6.23 4.92 -9.18
CA LEU A 37 -5.62 4.80 -7.86
C LEU A 37 -4.32 4.02 -7.93
N THR A 38 -3.28 4.58 -7.32
CA THR A 38 -2.00 3.90 -7.16
C THR A 38 -1.97 3.09 -5.85
N PRO A 39 -1.06 2.11 -5.71
CA PRO A 39 -0.91 1.37 -4.46
C PRO A 39 -0.69 2.26 -3.23
N THR A 40 0.11 3.32 -3.37
CA THR A 40 0.38 4.24 -2.27
C THR A 40 -0.82 5.09 -1.90
N GLN A 41 -1.59 5.55 -2.89
CA GLN A 41 -2.85 6.27 -2.64
C GLN A 41 -3.87 5.37 -1.94
N TRP A 42 -4.02 4.14 -2.40
CA TRP A 42 -4.90 3.17 -1.75
C TRP A 42 -4.49 2.88 -0.30
N ALA A 43 -3.19 2.68 -0.06
CA ALA A 43 -2.68 2.45 1.29
C ALA A 43 -3.02 3.61 2.24
N ALA A 44 -2.87 4.86 1.78
CA ALA A 44 -3.21 6.04 2.57
C ALA A 44 -4.71 6.11 2.88
N LEU A 45 -5.57 5.88 1.88
CA LEU A 45 -7.03 5.84 2.08
C LEU A 45 -7.41 4.76 3.08
N ALA A 46 -6.85 3.56 2.94
CA ALA A 46 -7.16 2.43 3.81
C ALA A 46 -6.75 2.69 5.27
N LYS A 47 -5.57 3.27 5.48
CA LYS A 47 -5.11 3.61 6.84
C LYS A 47 -5.92 4.74 7.47
N LEU A 48 -6.30 5.75 6.71
CA LEU A 48 -7.18 6.80 7.20
C LEU A 48 -8.56 6.26 7.57
N ARG A 49 -9.08 5.33 6.79
CA ARG A 49 -10.36 4.68 7.12
C ARG A 49 -10.28 3.85 8.39
N GLU A 50 -9.17 3.14 8.58
CA GLU A 50 -8.96 2.25 9.73
C GLU A 50 -8.72 3.03 11.02
N PHE A 51 -7.84 4.04 10.99
CA PHE A 51 -7.37 4.74 12.19
C PHE A 51 -7.99 6.12 12.40
N GLY A 52 -8.64 6.68 11.37
CA GLY A 52 -9.17 8.04 11.43
C GLY A 52 -8.12 9.10 11.15
N ALA A 53 -8.48 10.35 11.37
CA ALA A 53 -7.62 11.50 11.12
C ALA A 53 -6.30 11.41 11.89
N CYS A 54 -5.21 11.72 11.22
CA CYS A 54 -3.89 11.71 11.82
C CYS A 54 -2.94 12.70 11.12
N SER A 55 -1.81 12.99 11.74
CA SER A 55 -0.80 13.85 11.12
C SER A 55 -0.18 13.18 9.89
N GLN A 56 0.35 13.99 8.98
CA GLN A 56 1.04 13.50 7.79
C GLN A 56 2.20 12.56 8.16
N ASN A 57 3.00 12.91 9.16
CA ASN A 57 4.12 12.09 9.60
C ASN A 57 3.66 10.74 10.14
N HIS A 58 2.58 10.73 10.90
CA HIS A 58 2.02 9.48 11.42
C HIS A 58 1.47 8.60 10.30
N LEU A 59 0.77 9.20 9.33
CA LEU A 59 0.27 8.47 8.16
C LEU A 59 1.43 7.88 7.33
N GLY A 60 2.53 8.60 7.20
CA GLY A 60 3.74 8.08 6.57
C GLY A 60 4.25 6.82 7.26
N ARG A 61 4.32 6.82 8.58
CA ARG A 61 4.72 5.62 9.35
C ARG A 61 3.74 4.47 9.18
N LEU A 62 2.43 4.75 9.25
CA LEU A 62 1.39 3.73 9.08
C LEU A 62 1.42 3.06 7.71
N THR A 63 1.88 3.77 6.70
CA THR A 63 1.90 3.31 5.30
C THR A 63 3.29 2.88 4.82
N ALA A 64 4.29 2.90 5.71
CA ALA A 64 5.68 2.61 5.37
C ALA A 64 6.22 3.50 4.23
N MET A 65 5.87 4.79 4.26
CA MET A 65 6.32 5.79 3.29
C MET A 65 7.21 6.84 3.96
N ASP A 66 8.23 7.29 3.24
CA ASP A 66 9.03 8.43 3.67
C ASP A 66 8.24 9.75 3.58
N ALA A 67 8.80 10.82 4.16
CA ALA A 67 8.13 12.11 4.27
C ALA A 67 7.78 12.70 2.89
N ALA A 68 8.66 12.59 1.91
CA ALA A 68 8.43 13.13 0.57
C ALA A 68 7.35 12.34 -0.17
N THR A 69 7.36 11.02 -0.04
CA THR A 69 6.39 10.14 -0.69
C THR A 69 4.99 10.37 -0.13
N ILE A 70 4.82 10.36 1.20
CA ILE A 70 3.50 10.56 1.81
C ILE A 70 2.94 11.96 1.52
N LYS A 71 3.79 12.99 1.50
CA LYS A 71 3.36 14.34 1.13
C LYS A 71 2.75 14.36 -0.28
N GLY A 72 3.44 13.79 -1.25
CA GLY A 72 2.94 13.70 -2.63
C GLY A 72 1.65 12.91 -2.76
N VAL A 73 1.51 11.81 -2.01
CA VAL A 73 0.29 11.00 -1.98
C VAL A 73 -0.89 11.80 -1.43
N ILE A 74 -0.70 12.49 -0.30
CA ILE A 74 -1.74 13.33 0.31
C ILE A 74 -2.13 14.47 -0.63
N ASP A 75 -1.16 15.14 -1.24
CA ASP A 75 -1.44 16.24 -2.18
C ASP A 75 -2.33 15.76 -3.34
N ARG A 76 -2.05 14.58 -3.89
CA ARG A 76 -2.87 14.00 -4.97
C ARG A 76 -4.25 13.59 -4.51
N LEU A 77 -4.38 13.01 -3.32
CA LEU A 77 -5.68 12.63 -2.75
C LEU A 77 -6.52 13.87 -2.41
N THR A 78 -5.89 14.94 -1.93
CA THR A 78 -6.57 16.22 -1.67
C THR A 78 -7.05 16.84 -2.98
N ALA A 79 -6.23 16.82 -4.02
CA ALA A 79 -6.62 17.33 -5.35
C ALA A 79 -7.80 16.54 -5.95
N ARG A 80 -7.94 15.26 -5.59
CA ARG A 80 -9.08 14.42 -5.99
C ARG A 80 -10.33 14.62 -5.12
N GLY A 81 -10.25 15.42 -4.07
CA GLY A 81 -11.35 15.62 -3.14
C GLY A 81 -11.52 14.48 -2.11
N CYS A 82 -10.56 13.57 -2.01
CA CYS A 82 -10.65 12.40 -1.12
C CYS A 82 -10.16 12.64 0.30
N THR A 83 -9.27 13.62 0.47
CA THR A 83 -8.74 14.00 1.79
C THR A 83 -8.81 15.50 1.99
N THR A 84 -8.80 15.90 3.25
CA THR A 84 -8.77 17.29 3.67
C THR A 84 -7.84 17.43 4.87
N ALA A 85 -7.38 18.65 5.13
CA ALA A 85 -6.58 18.96 6.30
C ALA A 85 -7.40 19.83 7.26
N ARG A 86 -7.27 19.56 8.55
CA ARG A 86 -7.89 20.36 9.60
C ARG A 86 -6.94 20.53 10.78
N ALA A 87 -7.17 21.58 11.57
CA ALA A 87 -6.37 21.78 12.77
C ALA A 87 -6.63 20.66 13.78
N ASP A 88 -5.56 20.22 14.45
CA ASP A 88 -5.67 19.26 15.54
C ASP A 88 -6.35 19.95 16.73
N PRO A 89 -7.47 19.40 17.27
CA PRO A 89 -8.11 19.98 18.47
C PRO A 89 -7.20 20.03 19.69
N ALA A 90 -6.20 19.12 19.76
CA ALA A 90 -5.26 19.07 20.88
C ALA A 90 -4.07 20.03 20.71
N ASP A 91 -3.74 20.41 19.47
CA ASP A 91 -2.65 21.35 19.17
C ASP A 91 -2.93 22.06 17.84
N ALA A 92 -3.38 23.33 17.91
CA ALA A 92 -3.76 24.13 16.74
C ALA A 92 -2.63 24.37 15.74
N ARG A 93 -1.36 24.16 16.13
CA ARG A 93 -0.20 24.26 15.24
C ARG A 93 -0.02 23.02 14.37
N ARG A 94 -0.75 21.96 14.65
CA ARG A 94 -0.66 20.66 14.00
C ARG A 94 -1.83 20.48 13.05
N LEU A 95 -1.55 19.97 11.84
CA LEU A 95 -2.58 19.62 10.89
C LEU A 95 -2.84 18.12 10.92
N LEU A 96 -4.11 17.75 10.87
CA LEU A 96 -4.57 16.38 10.69
C LEU A 96 -5.06 16.22 9.26
N VAL A 97 -4.67 15.10 8.65
CA VAL A 97 -5.25 14.62 7.39
C VAL A 97 -6.44 13.74 7.73
N ASP A 98 -7.54 13.97 7.04
CA ASP A 98 -8.76 13.19 7.25
C ASP A 98 -9.41 12.83 5.91
N LEU A 99 -10.22 11.77 5.89
CA LEU A 99 -11.05 11.45 4.74
C LEU A 99 -12.20 12.44 4.63
N THR A 100 -12.51 12.79 3.38
CA THR A 100 -13.80 13.40 3.06
C THR A 100 -14.87 12.32 2.88
N ASP A 101 -16.14 12.71 2.76
CA ASP A 101 -17.22 11.78 2.41
C ASP A 101 -16.95 11.10 1.05
N GLU A 102 -16.39 11.84 0.09
CA GLU A 102 -15.97 11.29 -1.21
C GLU A 102 -14.85 10.25 -1.06
N GLY A 103 -13.89 10.53 -0.18
CA GLY A 103 -12.79 9.59 0.11
C GLY A 103 -13.29 8.31 0.76
N ALA A 104 -14.22 8.43 1.72
CA ALA A 104 -14.85 7.27 2.35
C ALA A 104 -15.67 6.44 1.35
N ALA A 105 -16.42 7.10 0.47
CA ALA A 105 -17.19 6.44 -0.59
C ALA A 105 -16.28 5.73 -1.59
N LEU A 106 -15.17 6.33 -1.98
CA LEU A 106 -14.17 5.70 -2.84
C LEU A 106 -13.57 4.47 -2.17
N TYR A 107 -13.21 4.55 -0.90
CA TYR A 107 -12.73 3.41 -0.14
C TYR A 107 -13.71 2.24 -0.21
N ASP A 108 -14.98 2.49 0.06
CA ASP A 108 -16.02 1.45 0.04
C ASP A 108 -16.16 0.78 -1.33
N ARG A 109 -16.05 1.56 -2.43
CA ARG A 109 -16.07 1.00 -3.80
C ARG A 109 -14.84 0.16 -4.11
N VAL A 110 -13.69 0.51 -3.57
CA VAL A 110 -12.40 -0.12 -3.90
C VAL A 110 -12.15 -1.39 -3.07
N VAL A 111 -12.70 -1.50 -1.86
CA VAL A 111 -12.45 -2.66 -0.99
C VAL A 111 -12.63 -4.01 -1.70
N PRO A 112 -13.74 -4.28 -2.39
CA PRO A 112 -13.88 -5.57 -3.09
C PRO A 112 -12.84 -5.77 -4.18
N ILE A 113 -12.44 -4.69 -4.87
CA ILE A 113 -11.41 -4.74 -5.91
C ILE A 113 -10.05 -5.05 -5.29
N ALA A 114 -9.71 -4.39 -4.18
CA ALA A 114 -8.47 -4.63 -3.45
C ALA A 114 -8.39 -6.06 -2.91
N GLN A 115 -9.49 -6.60 -2.41
CA GLN A 115 -9.59 -7.99 -1.97
C GLN A 115 -9.36 -8.96 -3.14
N ALA A 116 -9.95 -8.68 -4.30
CA ALA A 116 -9.76 -9.47 -5.52
C ALA A 116 -8.30 -9.43 -6.00
N ILE A 117 -7.63 -8.29 -5.90
CA ILE A 117 -6.20 -8.17 -6.22
C ILE A 117 -5.35 -9.06 -5.30
N THR A 118 -5.63 -9.06 -4.00
CA THR A 118 -4.97 -9.95 -3.03
C THR A 118 -5.17 -11.41 -3.43
N GLU A 119 -6.39 -11.81 -3.74
CA GLU A 119 -6.68 -13.19 -4.19
C GLU A 119 -5.91 -13.57 -5.45
N LYS A 120 -5.87 -12.71 -6.44
CA LYS A 120 -5.11 -12.96 -7.68
C LYS A 120 -3.61 -13.03 -7.44
N THR A 121 -3.09 -12.17 -6.58
CA THR A 121 -1.67 -12.18 -6.22
C THR A 121 -1.27 -13.53 -5.60
N LEU A 122 -2.14 -14.08 -4.76
CA LEU A 122 -1.90 -15.30 -4.00
C LEU A 122 -2.51 -16.57 -4.63
N GLU A 123 -3.05 -16.48 -5.84
CA GLU A 123 -3.85 -17.57 -6.44
C GLU A 123 -3.14 -18.91 -6.56
N LYS A 124 -1.81 -18.90 -6.67
CA LYS A 124 -1.01 -20.14 -6.79
C LYS A 124 -0.77 -20.82 -5.45
N LEU A 125 -1.16 -20.20 -4.34
CA LEU A 125 -0.95 -20.72 -2.99
C LEU A 125 -2.26 -21.18 -2.39
N ASP A 126 -2.23 -22.29 -1.66
CA ASP A 126 -3.36 -22.72 -0.85
C ASP A 126 -3.48 -21.90 0.45
N ALA A 127 -4.53 -22.13 1.24
CA ALA A 127 -4.80 -21.35 2.44
C ALA A 127 -3.67 -21.45 3.49
N GLU A 128 -3.07 -22.61 3.67
CA GLU A 128 -1.96 -22.80 4.61
C GLU A 128 -0.69 -22.08 4.15
N GLU A 129 -0.38 -22.19 2.86
CA GLU A 129 0.76 -21.52 2.25
C GLU A 129 0.61 -20.00 2.32
N ARG A 130 -0.59 -19.45 2.08
CA ARG A 130 -0.88 -18.02 2.21
C ARG A 130 -0.64 -17.52 3.63
N ALA A 131 -1.15 -18.23 4.62
CA ALA A 131 -0.96 -17.89 6.02
C ALA A 131 0.53 -17.91 6.41
N MET A 132 1.26 -18.93 5.96
CA MET A 132 2.70 -19.07 6.21
C MET A 132 3.48 -17.93 5.54
N LEU A 133 3.19 -17.61 4.29
CA LEU A 133 3.84 -16.52 3.56
C LEU A 133 3.66 -15.19 4.29
N MET A 134 2.42 -14.86 4.67
CA MET A 134 2.12 -13.62 5.38
C MET A 134 2.83 -13.53 6.73
N MET A 135 2.84 -14.63 7.48
CA MET A 135 3.55 -14.72 8.76
C MET A 135 5.05 -14.48 8.57
N LEU A 136 5.67 -15.16 7.61
CA LEU A 136 7.11 -15.07 7.37
C LEU A 136 7.53 -13.70 6.84
N LEU A 137 6.77 -13.13 5.90
CA LEU A 137 7.06 -11.78 5.40
C LEU A 137 6.98 -10.73 6.51
N ARG A 138 5.98 -10.82 7.40
CA ARG A 138 5.86 -9.89 8.53
C ARG A 138 7.05 -9.98 9.50
N ARG A 139 7.71 -11.10 9.59
CA ARG A 139 8.92 -11.24 10.40
C ARG A 139 10.12 -10.50 9.81
N LEU A 140 10.05 -10.12 8.55
CA LEU A 140 11.10 -9.38 7.84
C LEU A 140 10.88 -7.88 7.83
N THR A 141 9.77 -7.39 8.38
CA THR A 141 9.40 -5.96 8.39
C THR A 141 9.54 -5.32 9.77
#